data_992dc17d7fba67d58007347d6ab1230a
#
_entry.id   992dc17d7fba67d58007347d6ab1230a
#
_cell.length_a   1.000
_cell.length_b   1.000
_cell.length_c   1.000
_cell.angle_alpha   90.00
_cell.angle_beta   90.00
_cell.angle_gamma   90.00
#
_symmetry.space_group_name_H-M   'P 1'
#
loop_
_entity.id
_entity.type
_entity.pdbx_description
1 polymer ?
#
loop_
_entity_poly.entity_id
_entity_poly.type
_entity_poly.pdbx_seq_one_letter_code
_entity_poly.pdbx_strand_id
1 'polypeptide(L)'
;IMTNKTSLTVIQLNDSHAYFDLHQELFWQGGQAAYRPAGGYARIAEIVKQIRAERQDHVLFCDCGDTLYGTYPALKTQGQALIPILNSLGLDAMTAHWEFAYGPEIFKQRAAELNYPMLAINIHSQATKEQLFPPFSVKEIGGLRIGIVGIACNIVDKTMPPSFSEGLEFT
;
A
#
# COMPACT_ATOMS: atom_id res chain seq x y z
N ILE A 1 -30.25 27.65 6.37
CA ILE A 1 -29.72 26.74 5.33
C ILE A 1 -28.90 25.70 6.06
N MET A 2 -29.45 24.49 6.25
CA MET A 2 -28.67 23.36 6.77
C MET A 2 -27.69 22.93 5.66
N THR A 3 -26.42 23.22 5.82
CA THR A 3 -25.39 22.65 4.97
C THR A 3 -25.21 21.20 5.37
N ASN A 4 -25.68 20.26 4.55
CA ASN A 4 -25.35 18.85 4.71
C ASN A 4 -23.84 18.70 4.56
N LYS A 5 -23.13 18.58 5.69
CA LYS A 5 -21.70 18.27 5.68
C LYS A 5 -21.54 16.77 5.53
N THR A 6 -20.92 16.34 4.45
CA THR A 6 -20.46 14.96 4.28
C THR A 6 -19.02 14.88 4.77
N SER A 7 -18.70 13.89 5.60
CA SER A 7 -17.35 13.62 6.08
C SER A 7 -16.79 12.36 5.41
N LEU A 8 -15.52 12.38 5.08
CA LEU A 8 -14.76 11.22 4.62
C LEU A 8 -13.64 10.96 5.63
N THR A 9 -13.48 9.71 6.04
CA THR A 9 -12.32 9.26 6.81
C THR A 9 -11.33 8.62 5.86
N VAL A 10 -10.07 9.04 5.91
CA VAL A 10 -8.98 8.43 5.14
C VAL A 10 -8.12 7.63 6.10
N ILE A 11 -7.93 6.35 5.79
CA ILE A 11 -6.99 5.45 6.45
C ILE A 11 -5.80 5.28 5.52
N GLN A 12 -4.61 5.49 6.05
CA GLN A 12 -3.34 5.26 5.36
C GLN A 12 -2.63 4.09 6.02
N LEU A 13 -2.23 3.11 5.21
CA LEU A 13 -1.24 2.09 5.53
C LEU A 13 0.03 2.41 4.77
N ASN A 14 1.19 2.19 5.37
CA ASN A 14 2.50 2.27 4.73
C ASN A 14 3.53 1.52 5.57
N ASP A 15 4.61 1.09 4.91
CA ASP A 15 5.77 0.46 5.56
C ASP A 15 5.38 -0.73 6.46
N SER A 16 4.40 -1.51 6.05
CA SER A 16 3.96 -2.68 6.83
C SER A 16 4.91 -3.88 6.71
N HIS A 17 5.83 -3.85 5.75
CA HIS A 17 6.99 -4.74 5.59
C HIS A 17 6.68 -6.23 5.76
N ALA A 18 5.48 -6.65 5.34
CA ALA A 18 5.04 -8.04 5.45
C ALA A 18 5.09 -8.62 6.89
N TYR A 19 4.90 -7.80 7.90
CA TYR A 19 4.79 -8.29 9.28
C TYR A 19 3.42 -8.94 9.50
N PHE A 20 3.35 -10.25 9.25
CA PHE A 20 2.10 -11.04 9.31
C PHE A 20 1.46 -11.02 10.69
N ASP A 21 2.30 -11.20 11.72
CA ASP A 21 1.89 -11.36 13.10
C ASP A 21 2.39 -10.23 13.99
N LEU A 22 1.99 -10.30 15.25
CA LEU A 22 2.53 -9.43 16.29
C LEU A 22 4.03 -9.60 16.41
N HIS A 23 4.74 -8.49 16.56
CA HIS A 23 6.17 -8.46 16.81
C HIS A 23 6.48 -7.43 17.89
N GLN A 24 7.69 -7.48 18.46
CA GLN A 24 8.14 -6.49 19.42
C GLN A 24 8.55 -5.22 18.67
N GLU A 25 7.88 -4.12 18.99
CA GLU A 25 8.14 -2.81 18.40
C GLU A 25 8.63 -1.82 19.46
N LEU A 26 9.56 -0.94 19.08
CA LEU A 26 10.13 0.06 19.95
C LEU A 26 9.26 1.31 20.00
N PHE A 27 8.87 1.70 21.20
CA PHE A 27 8.18 2.95 21.48
C PHE A 27 8.97 3.81 22.45
N TRP A 28 8.85 5.11 22.33
CA TRP A 28 9.40 6.05 23.29
C TRP A 28 8.31 6.50 24.26
N GLN A 29 8.49 6.24 25.55
CA GLN A 29 7.57 6.66 26.62
C GLN A 29 8.33 7.47 27.66
N GLY A 30 7.99 8.75 27.85
CA GLY A 30 8.68 9.61 28.82
C GLY A 30 10.19 9.72 28.61
N GLY A 31 10.66 9.64 27.36
CA GLY A 31 12.08 9.69 27.01
C GLY A 31 12.84 8.36 27.21
N GLN A 32 12.13 7.26 27.48
CA GLN A 32 12.72 5.93 27.62
C GLN A 32 12.21 4.98 26.54
N ALA A 33 13.07 4.09 26.08
CA ALA A 33 12.74 3.03 25.13
C ALA A 33 11.87 1.96 25.82
N ALA A 34 10.71 1.64 25.23
CA ALA A 34 9.83 0.59 25.70
C ALA A 34 9.43 -0.34 24.54
N TYR A 35 9.64 -1.64 24.72
CA TYR A 35 9.21 -2.63 23.73
C TYR A 35 7.82 -3.15 24.06
N ARG A 36 6.94 -3.17 23.04
CA ARG A 36 5.58 -3.68 23.17
C ARG A 36 5.20 -4.50 21.93
N PRO A 37 4.38 -5.57 22.08
CA PRO A 37 3.80 -6.25 20.93
C PRO A 37 2.94 -5.28 20.11
N ALA A 38 3.24 -5.19 18.81
CA ALA A 38 2.52 -4.34 17.86
C ALA A 38 2.44 -5.03 16.50
N GLY A 39 1.75 -4.38 15.54
CA GLY A 39 1.62 -4.86 14.17
C GLY A 39 0.68 -6.05 14.01
N GLY A 40 0.84 -6.75 12.90
CA GLY A 40 0.00 -7.87 12.48
C GLY A 40 -1.25 -7.45 11.70
N TYR A 41 -1.44 -8.09 10.53
CA TYR A 41 -2.56 -7.72 9.62
C TYR A 41 -3.93 -8.04 10.21
N ALA A 42 -4.06 -9.04 11.08
CA ALA A 42 -5.32 -9.32 11.77
C ALA A 42 -5.77 -8.14 12.66
N ARG A 43 -4.82 -7.44 13.31
CA ARG A 43 -5.13 -6.23 14.09
C ARG A 43 -5.48 -5.06 13.19
N ILE A 44 -4.75 -4.87 12.09
CA ILE A 44 -5.08 -3.85 11.10
C ILE A 44 -6.50 -4.05 10.58
N ALA A 45 -6.85 -5.29 10.19
CA ALA A 45 -8.18 -5.65 9.71
C ALA A 45 -9.27 -5.30 10.73
N GLU A 46 -9.07 -5.62 12.02
CA GLU A 46 -10.04 -5.31 13.06
C GLU A 46 -10.18 -3.81 13.29
N ILE A 47 -9.08 -3.06 13.32
CA ILE A 47 -9.11 -1.59 13.46
C ILE A 47 -9.87 -0.94 12.28
N VAL A 48 -9.57 -1.36 11.05
CA VAL A 48 -10.25 -0.86 9.84
C VAL A 48 -11.75 -1.17 9.89
N LYS A 49 -12.11 -2.39 10.29
CA LYS A 49 -13.52 -2.81 10.46
C LYS A 49 -14.25 -1.93 11.48
N GLN A 50 -13.65 -1.64 12.63
CA GLN A 50 -14.24 -0.78 13.65
C GLN A 50 -14.44 0.65 13.12
N ILE A 51 -13.42 1.22 12.46
CA ILE A 51 -13.52 2.56 11.87
C ILE A 51 -14.63 2.61 10.81
N ARG A 52 -14.75 1.59 9.95
CA ARG A 52 -15.82 1.52 8.94
C ARG A 52 -17.21 1.49 9.58
N ALA A 53 -17.39 0.68 10.64
CA ALA A 53 -18.64 0.62 11.36
C ALA A 53 -19.00 1.97 12.01
N GLU A 54 -18.04 2.66 12.64
CA GLU A 54 -18.24 3.98 13.25
C GLU A 54 -18.52 5.09 12.23
N ARG A 55 -17.96 5.00 11.04
CA ARG A 55 -18.06 5.98 9.95
C ARG A 55 -19.10 5.63 8.88
N GLN A 56 -19.92 4.61 9.11
CA GLN A 56 -20.96 4.16 8.17
C GLN A 56 -20.39 3.95 6.75
N ASP A 57 -19.22 3.31 6.66
CA ASP A 57 -18.47 3.07 5.41
C ASP A 57 -18.05 4.32 4.62
N HIS A 58 -18.11 5.50 5.21
CA HIS A 58 -17.51 6.72 4.63
C HIS A 58 -15.99 6.71 4.84
N VAL A 59 -15.33 5.68 4.37
CA VAL A 59 -13.90 5.40 4.59
C VAL A 59 -13.20 5.12 3.27
N LEU A 60 -12.11 5.83 3.02
CA LEU A 60 -11.13 5.53 1.99
C LEU A 60 -9.92 4.88 2.68
N PHE A 61 -9.50 3.70 2.23
CA PHE A 61 -8.35 2.99 2.78
C PHE A 61 -7.30 2.74 1.69
N CYS A 62 -6.15 3.39 1.79
CA CYS A 62 -5.07 3.30 0.82
C CYS A 62 -3.77 2.79 1.46
N ASP A 63 -2.97 2.08 0.67
CA ASP A 63 -1.63 1.64 1.03
C ASP A 63 -0.59 2.44 0.21
N CYS A 64 0.37 3.06 0.90
CA CYS A 64 1.42 3.85 0.28
C CYS A 64 2.69 3.05 -0.04
N GLY A 65 2.64 1.73 0.11
CA GLY A 65 3.72 0.83 -0.27
C GLY A 65 4.69 0.47 0.86
N ASP A 66 5.76 -0.18 0.47
CA ASP A 66 6.72 -0.89 1.33
C ASP A 66 6.04 -2.02 2.13
N THR A 67 5.18 -2.73 1.44
CA THR A 67 4.26 -3.72 2.02
C THR A 67 4.63 -5.15 1.64
N LEU A 68 4.99 -5.40 0.37
CA LEU A 68 5.18 -6.76 -0.17
C LEU A 68 6.53 -7.40 0.20
N TYR A 69 7.39 -6.68 0.89
CA TYR A 69 8.77 -7.02 1.16
C TYR A 69 9.10 -6.82 2.65
N GLY A 70 10.02 -7.61 3.23
CA GLY A 70 10.55 -7.36 4.57
C GLY A 70 10.73 -8.58 5.45
N THR A 71 9.83 -9.56 5.42
CA THR A 71 9.93 -10.77 6.25
C THR A 71 10.32 -12.01 5.46
N TYR A 72 10.81 -13.05 6.15
CA TYR A 72 11.21 -14.30 5.50
C TYR A 72 10.10 -14.94 4.66
N PRO A 73 8.82 -15.04 5.10
CA PRO A 73 7.76 -15.56 4.26
C PRO A 73 7.55 -14.75 2.98
N ALA A 74 7.62 -13.41 3.06
CA ALA A 74 7.53 -12.55 1.89
C ALA A 74 8.70 -12.78 0.92
N LEU A 75 9.93 -12.82 1.43
CA LEU A 75 11.12 -13.11 0.63
C LEU A 75 11.02 -14.48 -0.05
N LYS A 76 10.65 -15.51 0.70
CA LYS A 76 10.56 -16.90 0.20
C LYS A 76 9.54 -17.07 -0.92
N THR A 77 8.47 -16.29 -0.88
CA THR A 77 7.35 -16.36 -1.85
C THR A 77 7.32 -15.18 -2.82
N GLN A 78 8.34 -14.33 -2.79
CA GLN A 78 8.39 -13.10 -3.60
C GLN A 78 7.10 -12.26 -3.46
N GLY A 79 6.65 -12.06 -2.21
CA GLY A 79 5.45 -11.30 -1.86
C GLY A 79 4.13 -12.05 -2.02
N GLN A 80 4.09 -13.21 -2.67
CA GLN A 80 2.83 -13.91 -2.96
C GLN A 80 2.04 -14.30 -1.71
N ALA A 81 2.72 -14.66 -0.62
CA ALA A 81 2.05 -15.05 0.62
C ALA A 81 1.17 -13.92 1.23
N LEU A 82 1.44 -12.65 0.88
CA LEU A 82 0.64 -11.52 1.36
C LEU A 82 -0.63 -11.30 0.56
N ILE A 83 -0.67 -11.67 -0.71
CA ILE A 83 -1.77 -11.30 -1.61
C ILE A 83 -3.16 -11.67 -1.05
N PRO A 84 -3.41 -12.89 -0.54
CA PRO A 84 -4.71 -13.20 0.06
C PRO A 84 -5.06 -12.34 1.26
N ILE A 85 -4.07 -11.98 2.08
CA ILE A 85 -4.24 -11.14 3.26
C ILE A 85 -4.60 -9.72 2.85
N LEU A 86 -3.82 -9.12 1.98
CA LEU A 86 -4.06 -7.76 1.47
C LEU A 86 -5.42 -7.65 0.78
N ASN A 87 -5.80 -8.66 -0.02
CA ASN A 87 -7.10 -8.74 -0.67
C ASN A 87 -8.27 -8.83 0.33
N SER A 88 -8.02 -9.30 1.56
CA SER A 88 -9.05 -9.37 2.61
C SER A 88 -9.19 -8.08 3.43
N LEU A 89 -8.24 -7.14 3.37
CA LEU A 89 -8.25 -5.91 4.16
C LEU A 89 -9.25 -4.87 3.67
N GLY A 90 -9.68 -4.98 2.39
CA GLY A 90 -10.60 -4.02 1.79
C GLY A 90 -9.92 -2.69 1.45
N LEU A 91 -8.69 -2.73 0.97
CA LEU A 91 -7.99 -1.59 0.41
C LEU A 91 -8.70 -1.05 -0.84
N ASP A 92 -8.63 0.25 -1.05
CA ASP A 92 -9.23 0.94 -2.19
C ASP A 92 -8.23 1.20 -3.31
N ALA A 93 -6.97 1.40 -2.97
CA ALA A 93 -5.85 1.54 -3.89
C ALA A 93 -4.51 1.36 -3.16
N MET A 94 -3.48 1.09 -3.93
CA MET A 94 -2.10 1.04 -3.45
C MET A 94 -1.19 1.80 -4.42
N THR A 95 -0.12 2.38 -3.92
CA THR A 95 1.02 2.82 -4.73
C THR A 95 2.29 2.10 -4.29
N ALA A 96 3.36 2.18 -5.10
CA ALA A 96 4.59 1.48 -4.81
C ALA A 96 5.62 2.37 -4.10
N HIS A 97 6.31 1.80 -3.11
CA HIS A 97 7.54 2.34 -2.53
C HIS A 97 8.73 1.47 -2.96
N TRP A 98 9.00 0.36 -2.27
CA TRP A 98 10.08 -0.56 -2.59
C TRP A 98 9.60 -1.97 -3.00
N GLU A 99 8.40 -2.07 -3.55
CA GLU A 99 7.82 -3.29 -4.08
C GLU A 99 8.65 -3.92 -5.21
N PHE A 100 9.61 -3.17 -5.72
CA PHE A 100 10.53 -3.58 -6.80
C PHE A 100 11.61 -4.56 -6.34
N ALA A 101 11.71 -4.88 -5.05
CA ALA A 101 12.76 -5.74 -4.47
C ALA A 101 12.89 -7.12 -5.11
N TYR A 102 11.84 -7.60 -5.81
CA TYR A 102 11.84 -8.86 -6.56
C TYR A 102 12.00 -8.66 -8.07
N GLY A 103 12.28 -7.44 -8.52
CA GLY A 103 12.34 -7.05 -9.92
C GLY A 103 10.97 -6.68 -10.52
N PRO A 104 10.97 -5.92 -11.63
CA PRO A 104 9.76 -5.37 -12.23
C PRO A 104 8.72 -6.40 -12.67
N GLU A 105 9.15 -7.55 -13.18
CA GLU A 105 8.23 -8.58 -13.67
C GLU A 105 7.45 -9.24 -12.54
N ILE A 106 8.13 -9.58 -11.44
CA ILE A 106 7.46 -10.12 -10.25
C ILE A 106 6.54 -9.08 -9.63
N PHE A 107 6.97 -7.81 -9.57
CA PHE A 107 6.13 -6.74 -9.07
C PHE A 107 4.85 -6.59 -9.90
N LYS A 108 4.92 -6.56 -11.23
CA LYS A 108 3.74 -6.54 -12.11
C LYS A 108 2.81 -7.71 -11.85
N GLN A 109 3.38 -8.91 -11.68
CA GLN A 109 2.60 -10.11 -11.36
C GLN A 109 1.87 -9.97 -10.03
N ARG A 110 2.55 -9.52 -8.96
CA ARG A 110 1.92 -9.30 -7.65
C ARG A 110 0.82 -8.25 -7.73
N ALA A 111 1.08 -7.13 -8.41
CA ALA A 111 0.08 -6.08 -8.60
C ALA A 111 -1.19 -6.59 -9.32
N ALA A 112 -1.03 -7.48 -10.31
CA ALA A 112 -2.16 -8.08 -11.03
C ALA A 112 -2.98 -9.08 -10.18
N GLU A 113 -2.42 -9.61 -9.10
CA GLU A 113 -3.10 -10.52 -8.17
C GLU A 113 -3.91 -9.79 -7.08
N LEU A 114 -3.73 -8.46 -6.95
CA LEU A 114 -4.50 -7.63 -6.03
C LEU A 114 -5.92 -7.40 -6.56
N ASN A 115 -6.91 -7.36 -5.66
CA ASN A 115 -8.31 -7.09 -6.00
C ASN A 115 -8.65 -5.58 -5.99
N TYR A 116 -7.65 -4.73 -5.85
CA TYR A 116 -7.70 -3.27 -5.92
C TYR A 116 -6.53 -2.77 -6.79
N PRO A 117 -6.61 -1.55 -7.36
CA PRO A 117 -5.58 -1.08 -8.29
C PRO A 117 -4.27 -0.72 -7.60
N MET A 118 -3.15 -1.17 -8.20
CA MET A 118 -1.86 -0.53 -8.06
C MET A 118 -1.87 0.71 -8.95
N LEU A 119 -1.58 1.88 -8.40
CA LEU A 119 -1.59 3.17 -9.08
C LEU A 119 -0.18 3.77 -9.12
N ALA A 120 0.26 4.22 -10.29
CA ALA A 120 1.52 4.96 -10.41
C ALA A 120 1.53 5.83 -11.67
N ILE A 121 1.41 7.15 -11.50
CA ILE A 121 1.45 8.10 -12.61
C ILE A 121 2.86 8.31 -13.16
N ASN A 122 3.87 7.98 -12.38
CA ASN A 122 5.28 8.34 -12.61
C ASN A 122 6.18 7.14 -12.93
N ILE A 123 5.63 5.97 -13.28
CA ILE A 123 6.42 4.80 -13.71
C ILE A 123 6.07 4.46 -15.15
N HIS A 124 7.09 4.37 -15.99
CA HIS A 124 6.96 4.07 -17.41
C HIS A 124 7.93 2.97 -17.83
N SER A 125 7.60 2.25 -18.89
CA SER A 125 8.54 1.39 -19.59
C SER A 125 9.60 2.24 -20.29
N GLN A 126 10.86 1.96 -20.09
CA GLN A 126 11.95 2.64 -20.82
C GLN A 126 11.85 2.43 -22.33
N ALA A 127 11.43 1.23 -22.74
CA ALA A 127 11.39 0.85 -24.15
C ALA A 127 10.19 1.45 -24.89
N THR A 128 8.98 1.40 -24.31
CA THR A 128 7.74 1.82 -24.99
C THR A 128 7.24 3.18 -24.56
N LYS A 129 7.74 3.71 -23.45
CA LYS A 129 7.27 4.93 -22.79
C LYS A 129 5.83 4.86 -22.28
N GLU A 130 5.21 3.68 -22.32
CA GLU A 130 3.89 3.45 -21.77
C GLU A 130 3.92 3.40 -20.24
N GLN A 131 2.85 3.87 -19.63
CA GLN A 131 2.68 3.75 -18.18
C GLN A 131 2.62 2.29 -17.72
N LEU A 132 3.32 1.99 -16.63
CA LEU A 132 3.34 0.64 -16.08
C LEU A 132 2.02 0.26 -15.38
N PHE A 133 1.41 1.23 -14.70
CA PHE A 133 0.17 1.09 -13.95
C PHE A 133 -0.79 2.24 -14.24
N PRO A 134 -2.11 2.09 -13.99
CA PRO A 134 -3.04 3.20 -14.07
C PRO A 134 -2.57 4.40 -13.23
N PRO A 135 -2.66 5.63 -13.74
CA PRO A 135 -2.22 6.82 -13.01
C PRO A 135 -3.14 7.18 -11.86
N PHE A 136 -4.42 6.88 -11.98
CA PHE A 136 -5.44 7.21 -10.98
C PHE A 136 -6.62 6.23 -11.06
N SER A 137 -7.43 6.25 -10.01
CA SER A 137 -8.76 5.65 -9.98
C SER A 137 -9.78 6.64 -9.42
N VAL A 138 -11.06 6.38 -9.66
CA VAL A 138 -12.17 7.16 -9.08
C VAL A 138 -13.08 6.23 -8.31
N LYS A 139 -13.38 6.59 -7.06
CA LYS A 139 -14.34 5.87 -6.21
C LYS A 139 -15.48 6.77 -5.77
N GLU A 140 -16.64 6.16 -5.55
CA GLU A 140 -17.79 6.84 -4.94
C GLU A 140 -17.91 6.33 -3.49
N ILE A 141 -17.78 7.24 -2.55
CA ILE A 141 -17.88 6.94 -1.11
C ILE A 141 -18.75 8.01 -0.45
N GLY A 142 -19.83 7.62 0.21
CA GLY A 142 -20.72 8.56 0.91
C GLY A 142 -21.32 9.64 0.00
N GLY A 143 -21.55 9.34 -1.27
CA GLY A 143 -22.05 10.29 -2.27
C GLY A 143 -20.98 11.27 -2.81
N LEU A 144 -19.70 11.09 -2.41
CA LEU A 144 -18.58 11.85 -2.93
C LEU A 144 -17.87 11.07 -4.03
N ARG A 145 -17.54 11.74 -5.14
CA ARG A 145 -16.60 11.21 -6.15
C ARG A 145 -15.19 11.58 -5.78
N ILE A 146 -14.37 10.59 -5.47
CA ILE A 146 -13.01 10.75 -4.96
C ILE A 146 -12.04 10.27 -6.01
N GLY A 147 -11.17 11.16 -6.50
CA GLY A 147 -10.03 10.81 -7.34
C GLY A 147 -8.84 10.40 -6.47
N ILE A 148 -8.26 9.25 -6.76
CA ILE A 148 -7.06 8.71 -6.09
C ILE A 148 -5.95 8.68 -7.13
N VAL A 149 -4.89 9.43 -6.92
CA VAL A 149 -3.70 9.45 -7.79
C VAL A 149 -2.57 8.72 -7.09
N GLY A 150 -1.96 7.75 -7.75
CA GLY A 150 -0.77 7.06 -7.23
C GLY A 150 0.50 7.75 -7.71
N ILE A 151 1.41 8.04 -6.78
CA ILE A 151 2.77 8.49 -7.07
C ILE A 151 3.71 7.52 -6.37
N ALA A 152 4.40 6.71 -7.16
CA ALA A 152 5.38 5.77 -6.63
C ALA A 152 6.69 6.46 -6.26
N CYS A 153 7.46 5.82 -5.37
CA CYS A 153 8.79 6.28 -5.00
C CYS A 153 9.70 6.41 -6.23
N ASN A 154 10.23 7.60 -6.48
CA ASN A 154 11.03 7.92 -7.66
C ASN A 154 12.55 7.87 -7.44
N ILE A 155 12.98 7.28 -6.33
CA ILE A 155 14.41 7.11 -6.02
C ILE A 155 14.89 5.65 -6.14
N VAL A 156 14.03 4.75 -6.56
CA VAL A 156 14.34 3.31 -6.68
C VAL A 156 15.55 3.08 -7.57
N ASP A 157 15.58 3.69 -8.74
CA ASP A 157 16.68 3.62 -9.70
C ASP A 157 17.99 4.27 -9.22
N LYS A 158 17.93 5.09 -8.16
CA LYS A 158 19.06 5.84 -7.58
C LYS A 158 19.64 5.19 -6.33
N THR A 159 18.82 4.43 -5.60
CA THR A 159 19.15 3.93 -4.26
C THR A 159 19.16 2.41 -4.15
N MET A 160 18.51 1.72 -5.08
CA MET A 160 18.38 0.26 -5.08
C MET A 160 19.31 -0.38 -6.14
N PRO A 161 19.59 -1.69 -6.03
CA PRO A 161 20.32 -2.40 -7.08
C PRO A 161 19.65 -2.22 -8.46
N PRO A 162 20.42 -2.09 -9.56
CA PRO A 162 19.86 -1.85 -10.90
C PRO A 162 18.80 -2.87 -11.34
N SER A 163 18.90 -4.11 -10.90
CA SER A 163 17.90 -5.16 -11.20
C SER A 163 16.50 -4.90 -10.66
N PHE A 164 16.35 -3.99 -9.68
CA PHE A 164 15.06 -3.64 -9.09
C PHE A 164 14.22 -2.74 -10.01
N SER A 165 14.90 -1.95 -10.86
CA SER A 165 14.27 -0.99 -11.76
C SER A 165 14.59 -1.24 -13.25
N GLU A 166 15.14 -2.39 -13.57
CA GLU A 166 15.55 -2.73 -14.95
C GLU A 166 14.38 -2.55 -15.93
N GLY A 167 14.62 -1.75 -16.99
CA GLY A 167 13.60 -1.46 -18.01
C GLY A 167 12.51 -0.46 -17.57
N LEU A 168 12.61 0.12 -16.38
CA LEU A 168 11.70 1.14 -15.87
C LEU A 168 12.33 2.54 -15.87
N GLU A 169 11.48 3.55 -16.07
CA GLU A 169 11.79 4.97 -15.96
C GLU A 169 10.86 5.61 -14.92
N PHE A 170 11.45 6.39 -14.03
CA PHE A 170 10.75 7.12 -12.97
C PHE A 170 10.81 8.62 -13.26
N THR A 171 9.65 9.29 -13.30
CA THR A 171 9.54 10.73 -13.58
C THR A 171 9.04 11.53 -12.37
#